data_9715afbc1951709b227d5134f35290b4
#
_entry.id   9715afbc1951709b227d5134f35290b4
#
_cell.length_a   1.000
_cell.length_b   1.000
_cell.length_c   1.000
_cell.angle_alpha   90.00
_cell.angle_beta   90.00
_cell.angle_gamma   90.00
#
_symmetry.space_group_name_H-M   'P 1'
#
loop_
_entity.id
_entity.type
_entity.pdbx_description
1 polymer ?
#
loop_
_entity_poly.entity_id
_entity_poly.type
_entity_poly.pdbx_seq_one_letter_code
_entity_poly.pdbx_strand_id
1 'polypeptide(L)'
;PNYVPPLINEERNIWKKEENPALNYSEAKQFLAYRSEKIVGRIAVMINRKEEKELGISKVRFGWLDFDDDPEVSKALIYIAINFAKENQIEKIEGPMGFTNLDKAGMLTFGFDKLATMIGLYNNDYYPKHLESLGLVKEKEWVEFELQFPEVLPEKVEKFSSLIAQKYKLRILKFKHKKNALIRAFLHFK
;
A
#
# COMPACT_ATOMS: atom_id res chain seq x y z
N PRO A 1 -20.47 -0.62 4.08
CA PRO A 1 -20.63 -2.03 4.54
C PRO A 1 -19.53 -2.95 4.01
N ASN A 2 -18.86 -2.60 2.90
CA ASN A 2 -17.85 -3.46 2.24
C ASN A 2 -16.40 -3.14 2.65
N TYR A 3 -16.19 -2.12 3.45
CA TYR A 3 -14.87 -1.76 3.99
C TYR A 3 -14.42 -2.74 5.08
N VAL A 4 -13.21 -3.25 4.94
CA VAL A 4 -12.52 -4.07 5.95
C VAL A 4 -11.45 -3.20 6.61
N PRO A 5 -11.63 -2.82 7.89
CA PRO A 5 -10.67 -1.96 8.57
C PRO A 5 -9.33 -2.68 8.78
N PRO A 6 -8.22 -1.96 8.72
CA PRO A 6 -6.92 -2.52 9.07
C PRO A 6 -6.85 -2.81 10.59
N LEU A 7 -5.89 -3.64 10.98
CA LEU A 7 -5.63 -3.90 12.38
C LEU A 7 -5.05 -2.65 13.06
N ILE A 8 -5.71 -2.19 14.13
CA ILE A 8 -5.34 -0.94 14.84
C ILE A 8 -3.87 -0.93 15.26
N ASN A 9 -3.35 -2.07 15.73
CA ASN A 9 -1.95 -2.16 16.15
C ASN A 9 -0.97 -2.04 14.98
N GLU A 10 -1.31 -2.57 13.81
CA GLU A 10 -0.50 -2.42 12.59
C GLU A 10 -0.47 -0.96 12.14
N GLU A 11 -1.63 -0.30 12.10
CA GLU A 11 -1.73 1.12 11.76
C GLU A 11 -0.95 2.02 12.73
N ARG A 12 -0.95 1.70 14.02
CA ARG A 12 -0.15 2.44 15.01
C ARG A 12 1.34 2.20 14.88
N ASN A 13 1.73 0.96 14.58
CA ASN A 13 3.13 0.56 14.54
C ASN A 13 3.85 1.04 13.28
N ILE A 14 3.12 1.23 12.18
CA ILE A 14 3.70 1.72 10.92
C ILE A 14 4.32 3.13 11.05
N TRP A 15 3.89 3.90 12.05
CA TRP A 15 4.39 5.25 12.37
C TRP A 15 5.39 5.29 13.54
N LYS A 16 5.76 4.14 14.07
CA LYS A 16 6.78 4.03 15.12
C LYS A 16 8.11 3.62 14.51
N LYS A 17 9.15 4.40 14.79
CA LYS A 17 10.49 4.16 14.24
C LYS A 17 11.08 2.81 14.66
N GLU A 18 10.72 2.34 15.85
CA GLU A 18 11.17 1.07 16.42
C GLU A 18 10.53 -0.14 15.73
N GLU A 19 9.34 0.05 15.15
CA GLU A 19 8.55 -1.02 14.51
C GLU A 19 8.64 -0.98 12.98
N ASN A 20 8.83 0.21 12.40
CA ASN A 20 8.90 0.41 10.95
C ASN A 20 10.27 0.88 10.50
N PRO A 21 11.12 -0.02 9.98
CA PRO A 21 12.45 0.32 9.48
C PRO A 21 12.45 1.38 8.35
N ALA A 22 11.36 1.52 7.62
CA ALA A 22 11.23 2.50 6.55
C ALA A 22 11.40 3.94 7.05
N LEU A 23 11.02 4.21 8.30
CA LEU A 23 11.20 5.53 8.93
C LEU A 23 12.67 5.90 9.21
N ASN A 24 13.60 4.95 9.10
CA ASN A 24 15.03 5.25 9.24
C ASN A 24 15.63 5.92 7.99
N TYR A 25 14.96 5.76 6.84
CA TYR A 25 15.43 6.28 5.55
C TYR A 25 14.37 7.05 4.77
N SER A 26 13.21 7.27 5.38
CA SER A 26 12.14 8.08 4.80
C SER A 26 11.85 9.32 5.63
N GLU A 27 11.62 10.43 4.95
CA GLU A 27 10.99 11.60 5.54
C GLU A 27 9.49 11.50 5.36
N ALA A 28 8.72 11.64 6.44
CA ALA A 28 7.27 11.53 6.38
C ALA A 28 6.59 12.54 7.29
N LYS A 29 5.47 13.09 6.82
CA LYS A 29 4.60 14.01 7.57
C LYS A 29 3.15 13.60 7.40
N GLN A 30 2.36 13.78 8.44
CA GLN A 30 0.92 13.52 8.48
C GLN A 30 0.16 14.82 8.64
N PHE A 31 -0.99 14.93 7.98
CA PHE A 31 -1.83 16.12 8.01
C PHE A 31 -3.28 15.75 8.16
N LEU A 32 -4.02 16.59 8.86
CA LEU A 32 -5.47 16.53 8.98
C LEU A 32 -6.08 17.80 8.40
N ALA A 33 -7.15 17.65 7.65
CA ALA A 33 -7.97 18.76 7.20
C ALA A 33 -9.15 18.94 8.15
N TYR A 34 -9.39 20.19 8.54
CA TYR A 34 -10.49 20.56 9.42
C TYR A 34 -11.44 21.52 8.70
N ARG A 35 -12.75 21.34 8.90
CA ARG A 35 -13.77 22.33 8.63
C ARG A 35 -14.41 22.70 9.96
N SER A 36 -14.10 23.91 10.43
CA SER A 36 -14.34 24.29 11.82
C SER A 36 -13.64 23.32 12.79
N GLU A 37 -14.36 22.63 13.64
CA GLU A 37 -13.81 21.66 14.61
C GLU A 37 -13.88 20.20 14.12
N LYS A 38 -14.50 19.94 12.96
CA LYS A 38 -14.66 18.59 12.42
C LYS A 38 -13.47 18.23 11.51
N ILE A 39 -12.90 17.05 11.71
CA ILE A 39 -11.94 16.45 10.77
C ILE A 39 -12.72 16.02 9.53
N VAL A 40 -12.32 16.54 8.36
CA VAL A 40 -12.94 16.27 7.05
C VAL A 40 -11.99 15.57 6.08
N GLY A 41 -10.74 15.36 6.48
CA GLY A 41 -9.80 14.59 5.67
C GLY A 41 -8.45 14.42 6.34
N ARG A 42 -7.65 13.55 5.76
CA ARG A 42 -6.26 13.29 6.16
C ARG A 42 -5.40 12.91 4.96
N ILE A 43 -4.11 13.13 5.07
CA ILE A 43 -3.11 12.68 4.13
C ILE A 43 -1.78 12.48 4.85
N ALA A 44 -0.99 11.52 4.39
CA ALA A 44 0.42 11.43 4.71
C ALA A 44 1.25 11.66 3.45
N VAL A 45 2.36 12.35 3.58
CA VAL A 45 3.34 12.56 2.50
C VAL A 45 4.69 12.04 2.94
N MET A 46 5.44 11.44 2.01
CA MET A 46 6.72 10.82 2.34
C MET A 46 7.68 10.81 1.16
N ILE A 47 8.98 10.85 1.46
CA ILE A 47 10.08 10.70 0.51
C ILE A 47 10.94 9.56 0.99
N ASN A 48 11.20 8.58 0.13
CA ASN A 48 12.13 7.50 0.41
C ASN A 48 13.54 7.91 -0.04
N ARG A 49 14.35 8.41 0.87
CA ARG A 49 15.72 8.89 0.59
C ARG A 49 16.68 7.77 0.18
N LYS A 50 16.38 6.54 0.56
CA LYS A 50 17.15 5.37 0.13
C LYS A 50 16.90 5.07 -1.35
N GLU A 51 15.66 5.09 -1.78
CA GLU A 51 15.27 4.90 -3.19
C GLU A 51 15.87 6.01 -4.07
N GLU A 52 15.83 7.25 -3.60
CA GLU A 52 16.45 8.38 -4.27
C GLU A 52 17.97 8.20 -4.44
N LYS A 53 18.67 7.80 -3.37
CA LYS A 53 20.12 7.62 -3.38
C LYS A 53 20.58 6.40 -4.18
N GLU A 54 19.90 5.27 -4.05
CA GLU A 54 20.33 3.98 -4.61
C GLU A 54 19.84 3.77 -6.05
N LEU A 55 18.65 4.29 -6.39
CA LEU A 55 18.02 4.08 -7.69
C LEU A 55 17.89 5.34 -8.54
N GLY A 56 18.23 6.51 -8.00
CA GLY A 56 18.04 7.78 -8.69
C GLY A 56 16.57 8.17 -8.88
N ILE A 57 15.65 7.54 -8.13
CA ILE A 57 14.21 7.78 -8.24
C ILE A 57 13.81 8.78 -7.17
N SER A 58 13.54 10.02 -7.59
CA SER A 58 13.10 11.10 -6.70
C SER A 58 11.61 11.36 -6.90
N LYS A 59 10.81 11.06 -5.88
CA LYS A 59 9.36 11.27 -5.88
C LYS A 59 8.82 11.45 -4.47
N VAL A 60 7.77 12.26 -4.35
CA VAL A 60 6.95 12.30 -3.13
C VAL A 60 5.82 11.29 -3.27
N ARG A 61 5.73 10.41 -2.30
CA ARG A 61 4.57 9.53 -2.15
C ARG A 61 3.53 10.21 -1.27
N PHE A 62 2.26 10.01 -1.57
CA PHE A 62 1.17 10.34 -0.66
C PHE A 62 0.32 9.10 -0.41
N GLY A 63 -0.18 8.98 0.82
CA GLY A 63 -1.03 7.86 1.23
C GLY A 63 -1.84 8.21 2.47
N TRP A 64 -2.49 7.22 3.09
CA TRP A 64 -3.47 7.48 4.16
C TRP A 64 -4.43 8.60 3.80
N LEU A 65 -4.80 8.66 2.50
CA LEU A 65 -5.66 9.68 1.94
C LEU A 65 -7.11 9.31 2.19
N ASP A 66 -7.75 10.08 3.04
CA ASP A 66 -9.20 10.03 3.26
C ASP A 66 -9.77 11.43 3.28
N PHE A 67 -10.96 11.62 2.70
CA PHE A 67 -11.62 12.92 2.65
C PHE A 67 -13.13 12.76 2.43
N ASP A 68 -13.91 13.71 3.00
CA ASP A 68 -15.33 13.86 2.70
C ASP A 68 -15.48 14.25 1.22
N ASP A 69 -16.63 13.95 0.59
CA ASP A 69 -16.94 14.30 -0.81
C ASP A 69 -17.05 15.83 -1.00
N ASP A 70 -15.91 16.49 -0.95
CA ASP A 70 -15.75 17.94 -1.02
C ASP A 70 -14.49 18.27 -1.84
N PRO A 71 -14.64 18.92 -3.02
CA PRO A 71 -13.52 19.29 -3.88
C PRO A 71 -12.49 20.23 -3.23
N GLU A 72 -12.92 21.07 -2.27
CA GLU A 72 -11.99 21.95 -1.55
C GLU A 72 -11.08 21.15 -0.63
N VAL A 73 -11.63 20.10 0.04
CA VAL A 73 -10.88 19.25 0.95
C VAL A 73 -9.87 18.42 0.17
N SER A 74 -10.30 17.72 -0.89
CA SER A 74 -9.40 16.92 -1.71
C SER A 74 -8.29 17.77 -2.34
N LYS A 75 -8.64 18.96 -2.84
CA LYS A 75 -7.68 19.93 -3.37
C LYS A 75 -6.66 20.35 -2.31
N ALA A 76 -7.10 20.73 -1.12
CA ALA A 76 -6.21 21.14 -0.03
C ALA A 76 -5.22 20.03 0.34
N LEU A 77 -5.70 18.78 0.46
CA LEU A 77 -4.85 17.63 0.78
C LEU A 77 -3.81 17.34 -0.32
N ILE A 78 -4.20 17.32 -1.59
CA ILE A 78 -3.26 17.08 -2.69
C ILE A 78 -2.24 18.21 -2.81
N TYR A 79 -2.66 19.46 -2.56
CA TYR A 79 -1.73 20.59 -2.55
C TYR A 79 -0.66 20.48 -1.44
N ILE A 80 -0.94 19.79 -0.32
CA ILE A 80 0.10 19.45 0.67
C ILE A 80 1.18 18.59 0.03
N ALA A 81 0.82 17.55 -0.72
CA ALA A 81 1.78 16.69 -1.41
C ALA A 81 2.58 17.47 -2.47
N ILE A 82 1.92 18.33 -3.25
CA ILE A 82 2.55 19.18 -4.25
C ILE A 82 3.53 20.17 -3.59
N ASN A 83 3.14 20.83 -2.51
CA ASN A 83 4.00 21.77 -1.81
C ASN A 83 5.20 21.07 -1.16
N PHE A 84 4.98 19.90 -0.55
CA PHE A 84 6.06 19.10 0.00
C PHE A 84 7.05 18.64 -1.09
N ALA A 85 6.57 18.35 -2.30
CA ALA A 85 7.43 18.06 -3.44
C ALA A 85 8.25 19.28 -3.87
N LYS A 86 7.61 20.46 -3.98
CA LYS A 86 8.30 21.73 -4.32
C LYS A 86 9.37 22.11 -3.29
N GLU A 87 9.05 22.00 -2.00
CA GLU A 87 10.00 22.28 -0.90
C GLU A 87 11.24 21.38 -0.97
N ASN A 88 11.10 20.17 -1.47
CA ASN A 88 12.18 19.20 -1.64
C ASN A 88 12.77 19.14 -3.05
N GLN A 89 12.36 20.05 -3.96
CA GLN A 89 12.82 20.10 -5.36
C GLN A 89 12.54 18.81 -6.13
N ILE A 90 11.41 18.18 -5.84
CA ILE A 90 10.94 16.95 -6.47
C ILE A 90 9.78 17.28 -7.41
N GLU A 91 9.85 16.80 -8.65
CA GLU A 91 8.85 17.12 -9.69
C GLU A 91 7.68 16.13 -9.73
N LYS A 92 7.83 14.94 -9.16
CA LYS A 92 6.83 13.86 -9.22
C LYS A 92 6.17 13.63 -7.88
N ILE A 93 4.83 13.57 -7.86
CA ILE A 93 4.05 13.01 -6.76
C ILE A 93 3.40 11.70 -7.24
N GLU A 94 3.28 10.71 -6.38
CA GLU A 94 2.75 9.38 -6.67
C GLU A 94 1.94 8.85 -5.48
N GLY A 95 0.76 8.28 -5.76
CA GLY A 95 -0.07 7.73 -4.70
C GLY A 95 -1.51 7.43 -5.17
N PRO A 96 -2.38 7.00 -4.27
CA PRO A 96 -2.09 6.70 -2.85
C PRO A 96 -1.19 5.48 -2.68
N MET A 97 -0.19 5.55 -1.81
CA MET A 97 0.67 4.41 -1.47
C MET A 97 1.44 4.66 -0.16
N GLY A 98 2.01 3.60 0.40
CA GLY A 98 2.81 3.67 1.62
C GLY A 98 4.30 3.93 1.40
N PHE A 99 5.11 3.59 2.41
CA PHE A 99 6.57 3.80 2.42
C PHE A 99 7.30 2.99 1.36
N THR A 100 6.78 1.80 1.05
CA THR A 100 7.41 0.82 0.15
C THR A 100 6.42 0.30 -0.88
N ASN A 101 6.92 -0.38 -1.89
CA ASN A 101 6.08 -1.04 -2.91
C ASN A 101 5.35 -2.28 -2.38
N LEU A 102 5.60 -2.68 -1.13
CA LEU A 102 4.90 -3.77 -0.44
C LEU A 102 3.75 -3.27 0.45
N ASP A 103 3.66 -1.96 0.63
CA ASP A 103 2.53 -1.36 1.34
C ASP A 103 1.31 -1.27 0.43
N LYS A 104 0.15 -1.07 1.04
CA LYS A 104 -1.10 -0.84 0.29
C LYS A 104 -0.94 0.33 -0.66
N ALA A 105 -1.37 0.15 -1.91
CA ALA A 105 -1.23 1.14 -2.95
C ALA A 105 -2.47 1.21 -3.84
N GLY A 106 -2.68 2.38 -4.43
CA GLY A 106 -3.76 2.64 -5.37
C GLY A 106 -5.06 3.07 -4.69
N MET A 107 -6.11 3.06 -5.45
CA MET A 107 -7.48 3.29 -5.01
C MET A 107 -8.43 2.40 -5.81
N LEU A 108 -9.53 2.03 -5.18
CA LEU A 108 -10.57 1.26 -5.83
C LEU A 108 -11.22 2.10 -6.94
N THR A 109 -11.31 1.55 -8.14
CA THR A 109 -11.95 2.18 -9.31
C THR A 109 -13.14 1.37 -9.82
N PHE A 110 -13.23 0.10 -9.41
CA PHE A 110 -14.29 -0.83 -9.78
C PHE A 110 -14.53 -1.85 -8.66
N GLY A 111 -15.75 -2.38 -8.53
CA GLY A 111 -16.09 -3.39 -7.52
C GLY A 111 -16.43 -2.80 -6.15
N PHE A 112 -16.95 -1.59 -6.09
CA PHE A 112 -17.40 -0.94 -4.84
C PHE A 112 -18.50 -1.71 -4.09
N ASP A 113 -19.17 -2.63 -4.76
CA ASP A 113 -20.17 -3.55 -4.21
C ASP A 113 -19.57 -4.82 -3.59
N LYS A 114 -18.28 -5.05 -3.76
CA LYS A 114 -17.58 -6.23 -3.25
C LYS A 114 -16.98 -5.98 -1.87
N LEU A 115 -16.89 -7.04 -1.08
CA LEU A 115 -16.18 -6.99 0.20
C LEU A 115 -14.69 -6.75 -0.05
N ALA A 116 -14.12 -5.74 0.59
CA ALA A 116 -12.71 -5.44 0.48
C ALA A 116 -11.84 -6.56 1.05
N THR A 117 -10.66 -6.76 0.46
CA THR A 117 -9.64 -7.62 1.05
C THR A 117 -8.79 -6.85 2.07
N MET A 118 -8.10 -7.55 2.98
CA MET A 118 -7.20 -6.91 3.94
C MET A 118 -6.01 -6.21 3.26
N ILE A 119 -5.67 -6.60 2.04
CA ILE A 119 -4.51 -6.10 1.29
C ILE A 119 -4.88 -4.89 0.46
N GLY A 120 -6.09 -4.88 -0.12
CA GLY A 120 -6.59 -3.79 -0.95
C GLY A 120 -6.90 -2.52 -0.16
N LEU A 121 -6.91 -1.40 -0.84
CA LEU A 121 -7.49 -0.15 -0.33
C LEU A 121 -8.95 -0.07 -0.77
N TYR A 122 -9.83 0.28 0.15
CA TYR A 122 -11.23 0.56 -0.14
C TYR A 122 -11.50 2.06 0.06
N ASN A 123 -12.11 2.67 -0.91
CA ASN A 123 -12.49 4.08 -0.91
C ASN A 123 -13.88 4.24 -1.53
N ASN A 124 -14.48 5.40 -1.39
CA ASN A 124 -15.71 5.76 -2.08
C ASN A 124 -15.44 6.04 -3.57
N ASP A 125 -16.47 5.96 -4.39
CA ASP A 125 -16.39 6.09 -5.86
C ASP A 125 -16.09 7.51 -6.36
N TYR A 126 -16.19 8.51 -5.49
CA TYR A 126 -15.81 9.89 -5.81
C TYR A 126 -14.29 10.14 -5.77
N TYR A 127 -13.50 9.29 -5.10
CA TYR A 127 -12.05 9.48 -4.98
C TYR A 127 -11.32 9.59 -6.33
N PRO A 128 -11.49 8.67 -7.28
CA PRO A 128 -10.84 8.78 -8.59
C PRO A 128 -11.22 10.09 -9.31
N LYS A 129 -12.50 10.45 -9.29
CA LYS A 129 -13.00 11.68 -9.94
C LYS A 129 -12.35 12.94 -9.39
N HIS A 130 -12.19 13.02 -8.05
CA HIS A 130 -11.51 14.15 -7.41
C HIS A 130 -10.04 14.23 -7.83
N LEU A 131 -9.30 13.09 -7.78
CA LEU A 131 -7.89 13.09 -8.13
C LEU A 131 -7.66 13.41 -9.64
N GLU A 132 -8.48 12.86 -10.52
CA GLU A 132 -8.44 13.16 -11.95
C GLU A 132 -8.74 14.65 -12.21
N SER A 133 -9.73 15.24 -11.52
CA SER A 133 -10.03 16.67 -11.64
C SER A 133 -8.90 17.59 -11.21
N LEU A 134 -8.01 17.11 -10.35
CA LEU A 134 -6.82 17.81 -9.88
C LEU A 134 -5.59 17.57 -10.78
N GLY A 135 -5.77 16.84 -11.89
CA GLY A 135 -4.73 16.60 -12.89
C GLY A 135 -3.85 15.39 -12.62
N LEU A 136 -4.20 14.54 -11.64
CA LEU A 136 -3.50 13.27 -11.47
C LEU A 136 -3.98 12.28 -12.54
N VAL A 137 -3.05 11.46 -13.03
CA VAL A 137 -3.33 10.45 -14.07
C VAL A 137 -3.07 9.05 -13.54
N LYS A 138 -3.86 8.08 -13.98
CA LYS A 138 -3.66 6.68 -13.63
C LYS A 138 -2.36 6.18 -14.25
N GLU A 139 -1.42 5.74 -13.42
CA GLU A 139 -0.13 5.21 -13.88
C GLU A 139 -0.17 3.69 -14.04
N LYS A 140 -0.84 2.99 -13.13
CA LYS A 140 -0.95 1.52 -13.12
C LYS A 140 -2.34 1.08 -12.70
N GLU A 141 -2.67 -0.13 -13.06
CA GLU A 141 -3.92 -0.79 -12.70
C GLU A 141 -3.64 -2.23 -12.26
N TRP A 142 -4.35 -2.67 -11.24
CA TRP A 142 -4.35 -4.04 -10.76
C TRP A 142 -5.78 -4.57 -10.76
N VAL A 143 -5.91 -5.86 -10.95
CA VAL A 143 -7.19 -6.56 -10.83
C VAL A 143 -7.08 -7.63 -9.76
N GLU A 144 -8.13 -7.77 -8.97
CA GLU A 144 -8.28 -8.83 -8.00
C GLU A 144 -9.28 -9.85 -8.53
N PHE A 145 -8.98 -11.13 -8.34
CA PHE A 145 -9.84 -12.24 -8.72
C PHE A 145 -10.25 -13.02 -7.49
N GLU A 146 -11.55 -13.26 -7.35
CA GLU A 146 -12.07 -14.22 -6.39
C GLU A 146 -11.95 -15.63 -6.98
N LEU A 147 -11.17 -16.49 -6.34
CA LEU A 147 -10.99 -17.88 -6.75
C LEU A 147 -11.69 -18.80 -5.75
N GLN A 148 -12.61 -19.61 -6.25
CA GLN A 148 -13.22 -20.68 -5.45
C GLN A 148 -12.30 -21.90 -5.48
N PHE A 149 -11.84 -22.32 -4.31
CA PHE A 149 -11.09 -23.55 -4.18
C PHE A 149 -12.05 -24.74 -4.23
N PRO A 150 -11.76 -25.78 -5.05
CA PRO A 150 -12.54 -26.99 -5.04
C PRO A 150 -12.34 -27.74 -3.72
N GLU A 151 -13.38 -28.38 -3.21
CA GLU A 151 -13.31 -29.20 -1.98
C GLU A 151 -12.27 -30.33 -2.10
N VAL A 152 -12.11 -30.87 -3.29
CA VAL A 152 -11.11 -31.90 -3.60
C VAL A 152 -10.19 -31.36 -4.68
N LEU A 153 -8.88 -31.37 -4.43
CA LEU A 153 -7.90 -30.96 -5.42
C LEU A 153 -7.93 -31.92 -6.62
N PRO A 154 -7.94 -31.41 -7.87
CA PRO A 154 -7.82 -32.26 -9.03
C PRO A 154 -6.53 -33.10 -8.98
N GLU A 155 -6.62 -34.39 -9.34
CA GLU A 155 -5.47 -35.31 -9.37
C GLU A 155 -4.28 -34.77 -10.16
N LYS A 156 -4.52 -33.98 -11.21
CA LYS A 156 -3.48 -33.31 -11.98
C LYS A 156 -2.63 -32.38 -11.11
N VAL A 157 -3.22 -31.65 -10.16
CA VAL A 157 -2.51 -30.72 -9.27
C VAL A 157 -1.56 -31.48 -8.36
N GLU A 158 -2.03 -32.58 -7.75
CA GLU A 158 -1.21 -33.43 -6.89
C GLU A 158 -0.06 -34.09 -7.68
N LYS A 159 -0.36 -34.63 -8.86
CA LYS A 159 0.64 -35.24 -9.74
C LYS A 159 1.71 -34.25 -10.18
N PHE A 160 1.32 -33.05 -10.63
CA PHE A 160 2.28 -32.01 -11.01
C PHE A 160 3.09 -31.49 -9.81
N SER A 161 2.46 -31.29 -8.66
CA SER A 161 3.15 -30.90 -7.44
C SER A 161 4.24 -31.90 -7.05
N SER A 162 3.92 -33.18 -7.07
CA SER A 162 4.86 -34.27 -6.77
C SER A 162 6.00 -34.33 -7.79
N LEU A 163 5.71 -34.21 -9.09
CA LEU A 163 6.73 -34.19 -10.15
C LEU A 163 7.69 -33.01 -10.02
N ILE A 164 7.15 -31.83 -9.74
CA ILE A 164 7.97 -30.61 -9.54
C ILE A 164 8.84 -30.76 -8.29
N ALA A 165 8.27 -31.23 -7.19
CA ALA A 165 9.01 -31.47 -5.95
C ALA A 165 10.18 -32.44 -6.16
N GLN A 166 9.96 -33.55 -6.88
CA GLN A 166 10.99 -34.52 -7.22
C GLN A 166 12.05 -33.94 -8.17
N LYS A 167 11.61 -33.33 -9.29
CA LYS A 167 12.50 -32.80 -10.31
C LYS A 167 13.45 -31.74 -9.76
N TYR A 168 12.97 -30.84 -8.93
CA TYR A 168 13.74 -29.73 -8.37
C TYR A 168 14.20 -29.99 -6.93
N LYS A 169 13.99 -31.20 -6.40
CA LYS A 169 14.35 -31.59 -5.03
C LYS A 169 13.83 -30.58 -3.98
N LEU A 170 12.60 -30.10 -4.20
CA LEU A 170 11.97 -29.13 -3.31
C LEU A 170 11.42 -29.82 -2.05
N ARG A 171 11.52 -29.11 -0.94
CA ARG A 171 10.90 -29.51 0.30
C ARG A 171 10.23 -28.32 0.98
N ILE A 172 9.06 -28.52 1.55
CA ILE A 172 8.35 -27.51 2.33
C ILE A 172 9.01 -27.44 3.72
N LEU A 173 9.47 -26.25 4.09
CA LEU A 173 9.98 -25.97 5.44
C LEU A 173 8.83 -25.42 6.28
N LYS A 174 8.50 -26.14 7.37
CA LYS A 174 7.49 -25.70 8.34
C LYS A 174 8.19 -25.15 9.58
N PHE A 175 7.80 -23.94 9.99
CA PHE A 175 8.34 -23.29 11.17
C PHE A 175 7.25 -23.08 12.22
N LYS A 176 7.53 -23.40 13.49
CA LYS A 176 6.63 -23.14 14.61
C LYS A 176 6.62 -21.66 15.03
N HIS A 177 7.71 -20.94 14.78
CA HIS A 177 7.90 -19.55 15.20
C HIS A 177 8.43 -18.69 14.03
N LYS A 178 7.89 -17.48 13.87
CA LYS A 178 8.29 -16.50 12.85
C LYS A 178 9.80 -16.22 12.83
N LYS A 179 10.42 -16.13 14.03
CA LYS A 179 11.87 -15.89 14.17
C LYS A 179 12.70 -16.93 13.42
N ASN A 180 12.33 -18.20 13.48
CA ASN A 180 13.06 -19.28 12.82
C ASN A 180 12.92 -19.22 11.29
N ALA A 181 11.76 -18.78 10.78
CA ALA A 181 11.55 -18.55 9.36
C ALA A 181 12.43 -17.42 8.84
N LEU A 182 12.50 -16.30 9.58
CA LEU A 182 13.33 -15.15 9.23
C LEU A 182 14.81 -15.48 9.19
N ILE A 183 15.34 -16.19 10.21
CA ILE A 183 16.74 -16.61 10.23
C ILE A 183 17.06 -17.46 8.99
N ARG A 184 16.18 -18.38 8.63
CA ARG A 184 16.40 -19.24 7.48
C ARG A 184 16.35 -18.48 6.15
N ALA A 185 15.44 -17.50 6.02
CA ALA A 185 15.36 -16.63 4.85
C ALA A 185 16.67 -15.83 4.69
N PHE A 186 17.19 -15.20 5.73
CA PHE A 186 18.46 -14.46 5.68
C PHE A 186 19.66 -15.32 5.27
N LEU A 187 19.67 -16.60 5.60
CA LEU A 187 20.76 -17.53 5.23
C LEU A 187 20.71 -17.98 3.76
N HIS A 188 19.58 -17.80 3.07
CA HIS A 188 19.39 -18.26 1.69
C HIS A 188 19.43 -17.15 0.63
N PHE A 189 19.31 -15.88 1.05
CA PHE A 189 19.34 -14.71 0.17
C PHE A 189 20.67 -13.93 0.23
N LYS A 190 21.77 -14.64 0.58
CA LYS A 190 23.13 -14.11 0.43
C LYS A 190 23.76 -14.57 -0.85
#